data_9debe0595010df85236e1d6826b1f89a
#
_entry.id   9debe0595010df85236e1d6826b1f89a
#
_cell.length_a   1.000
_cell.length_b   1.000
_cell.length_c   1.000
_cell.angle_alpha   90.00
_cell.angle_beta   90.00
_cell.angle_gamma   90.00
#
_symmetry.space_group_name_H-M   'P 1'
#
loop_
_entity.id
_entity.type
_entity.pdbx_description
1 polymer ?
#
loop_
_entity_poly.entity_id
_entity_poly.type
_entity_poly.pdbx_seq_one_letter_code
_entity_poly.pdbx_strand_id
1 'polypeptide(L)'
;MLEHCLQWQAQVLVVALFFSLLVIPFYLLSQQELAPVEDQSSINVVIEAPPQASLAYTTGYMHEIVDTLNALPGAGFMWQIVTPQGGFGGQTFVDFDKREFSVQELLQRAYMDLGKISGLKAFPILYPALPTAGNFDVELVVLSSDSQAVMKPYADQLVK
;
A
#
# COMPACT_ATOMS: atom_id res chain seq x y z
N MET A 1 -0.79 45.72 26.63
CA MET A 1 -0.80 44.98 25.34
C MET A 1 -1.87 45.50 24.38
N LEU A 2 -3.15 45.61 24.81
CA LEU A 2 -4.24 46.05 23.92
C LEU A 2 -4.02 47.49 23.39
N GLU A 3 -3.61 48.40 24.23
CA GLU A 3 -3.32 49.80 23.84
C GLU A 3 -2.19 49.93 22.83
N HIS A 4 -1.17 49.07 22.91
CA HIS A 4 -0.08 49.04 21.91
C HIS A 4 -0.56 48.53 20.56
N CYS A 5 -1.42 47.50 20.54
CA CYS A 5 -2.02 47.00 19.30
C CYS A 5 -2.93 48.06 18.63
N LEU A 6 -3.62 48.87 19.44
CA LEU A 6 -4.46 49.97 18.92
C LEU A 6 -3.63 51.16 18.38
N GLN A 7 -2.45 51.41 18.92
CA GLN A 7 -1.55 52.44 18.40
C GLN A 7 -0.91 52.06 17.06
N TRP A 8 -0.73 50.74 16.80
CA TRP A 8 -0.06 50.19 15.62
C TRP A 8 -1.03 49.38 14.74
N GLN A 9 -2.29 49.85 14.62
CA GLN A 9 -3.38 49.14 13.95
C GLN A 9 -3.01 48.68 12.52
N ALA A 10 -2.39 49.56 11.73
CA ALA A 10 -2.03 49.22 10.34
C ALA A 10 -1.00 48.09 10.25
N GLN A 11 0.02 48.13 11.13
CA GLN A 11 1.06 47.08 11.15
C GLN A 11 0.49 45.75 11.64
N VAL A 12 -0.37 45.76 12.65
CA VAL A 12 -1.04 44.56 13.16
C VAL A 12 -1.92 43.96 12.08
N LEU A 13 -2.66 44.80 11.32
CA LEU A 13 -3.48 44.30 10.18
C LEU A 13 -2.63 43.71 9.07
N VAL A 14 -1.51 44.33 8.70
CA VAL A 14 -0.61 43.80 7.67
C VAL A 14 -0.03 42.47 8.09
N VAL A 15 0.41 42.32 9.33
CA VAL A 15 0.94 41.05 9.87
C VAL A 15 -0.15 40.00 9.91
N ALA A 16 -1.36 40.34 10.38
CA ALA A 16 -2.48 39.40 10.39
C ALA A 16 -2.86 38.93 8.98
N LEU A 17 -2.91 39.85 8.02
CA LEU A 17 -3.18 39.53 6.61
C LEU A 17 -2.11 38.62 6.02
N PHE A 18 -0.83 38.92 6.32
CA PHE A 18 0.28 38.07 5.86
C PHE A 18 0.17 36.65 6.38
N PHE A 19 -0.08 36.47 7.69
CA PHE A 19 -0.28 35.12 8.24
C PHE A 19 -1.53 34.43 7.69
N SER A 20 -2.61 35.17 7.45
CA SER A 20 -3.81 34.61 6.83
C SER A 20 -3.57 34.14 5.40
N LEU A 21 -2.77 34.90 4.63
CA LEU A 21 -2.41 34.49 3.26
C LEU A 21 -1.48 33.26 3.23
N LEU A 22 -0.63 33.08 4.26
CA LEU A 22 0.22 31.89 4.37
C LEU A 22 -0.57 30.58 4.54
N VAL A 23 -1.80 30.64 5.05
CA VAL A 23 -2.64 29.44 5.18
C VAL A 23 -2.90 28.77 3.82
N ILE A 24 -3.05 29.58 2.76
CA ILE A 24 -3.33 29.06 1.41
C ILE A 24 -2.21 28.14 0.90
N PRO A 25 -0.93 28.59 0.83
CA PRO A 25 0.13 27.69 0.38
C PRO A 25 0.37 26.53 1.34
N PHE A 26 0.23 26.70 2.65
CA PHE A 26 0.33 25.59 3.59
C PHE A 26 -0.74 24.53 3.34
N TYR A 27 -1.98 24.94 3.10
CA TYR A 27 -3.06 23.99 2.76
C TYR A 27 -2.82 23.29 1.43
N LEU A 28 -2.36 24.00 0.40
CA LEU A 28 -2.10 23.43 -0.92
C LEU A 28 -0.89 22.49 -0.94
N LEU A 29 0.11 22.77 -0.11
CA LEU A 29 1.33 21.95 0.00
C LEU A 29 1.21 20.82 1.04
N SER A 30 0.17 20.85 1.87
CA SER A 30 -0.09 19.79 2.84
C SER A 30 -0.55 18.53 2.12
N GLN A 31 0.05 17.40 2.44
CA GLN A 31 -0.41 16.10 1.98
C GLN A 31 -1.82 15.85 2.52
N GLN A 32 -2.77 15.61 1.64
CA GLN A 32 -4.17 15.33 1.99
C GLN A 32 -4.39 13.82 2.21
N GLU A 33 -3.49 13.20 2.94
CA GLU A 33 -3.62 11.80 3.33
C GLU A 33 -4.17 11.73 4.75
N LEU A 34 -5.12 10.83 4.97
CA LEU A 34 -5.72 10.63 6.29
C LEU A 34 -4.69 10.11 7.30
N ALA A 35 -3.79 9.25 6.84
CA ALA A 35 -2.61 8.81 7.55
C ALA A 35 -1.55 8.34 6.52
N PRO A 36 -0.32 8.85 6.57
CA PRO A 36 0.74 8.37 5.71
C PRO A 36 1.06 6.90 6.03
N VAL A 37 1.39 6.13 4.99
CA VAL A 37 1.83 4.74 5.16
C VAL A 37 3.18 4.74 5.87
N GLU A 38 3.20 4.23 7.10
CA GLU A 38 4.41 4.12 7.90
C GLU A 38 5.25 2.91 7.48
N ASP A 39 6.56 3.03 7.65
CA ASP A 39 7.46 1.91 7.49
C ASP A 39 7.37 0.98 8.72
N GLN A 40 6.57 -0.07 8.60
CA GLN A 40 6.35 -1.07 9.66
C GLN A 40 7.36 -2.22 9.61
N SER A 41 8.45 -2.09 8.86
CA SER A 41 9.47 -3.15 8.67
C SER A 41 8.86 -4.47 8.19
N SER A 42 7.80 -4.42 7.41
CA SER A 42 7.12 -5.61 6.88
C SER A 42 6.45 -5.35 5.52
N ILE A 43 6.47 -6.35 4.66
CA ILE A 43 5.73 -6.40 3.41
C ILE A 43 4.78 -7.60 3.50
N ASN A 44 3.51 -7.39 3.21
CA ASN A 44 2.54 -8.46 3.09
C ASN A 44 2.34 -8.83 1.63
N VAL A 45 1.96 -10.06 1.36
CA VAL A 45 1.70 -10.55 0.00
C VAL A 45 0.34 -11.21 -0.04
N VAL A 46 -0.51 -10.71 -0.91
CA VAL A 46 -1.77 -11.34 -1.29
C VAL A 46 -1.51 -12.19 -2.52
N ILE A 47 -1.92 -13.43 -2.50
CA ILE A 47 -1.62 -14.41 -3.55
C ILE A 47 -2.92 -14.98 -4.07
N GLU A 48 -3.10 -14.89 -5.38
CA GLU A 48 -4.25 -15.44 -6.10
C GLU A 48 -3.79 -16.58 -7.02
N ALA A 49 -4.32 -17.76 -6.79
CA ALA A 49 -4.11 -18.92 -7.64
C ALA A 49 -5.22 -19.05 -8.69
N PRO A 50 -4.97 -19.75 -9.80
CA PRO A 50 -6.02 -20.07 -10.76
C PRO A 50 -7.19 -20.82 -10.11
N PRO A 51 -8.45 -20.64 -10.58
CA PRO A 51 -9.64 -21.23 -9.95
C PRO A 51 -9.61 -22.76 -9.81
N GLN A 52 -8.83 -23.43 -10.65
CA GLN A 52 -8.69 -24.91 -10.65
C GLN A 52 -7.39 -25.37 -9.95
N ALA A 53 -6.69 -24.50 -9.28
CA ALA A 53 -5.46 -24.84 -8.59
C ALA A 53 -5.73 -25.83 -7.44
N SER A 54 -4.84 -26.81 -7.30
CA SER A 54 -4.83 -27.68 -6.12
C SER A 54 -3.98 -27.08 -5.03
N LEU A 55 -4.18 -27.53 -3.78
CA LEU A 55 -3.32 -27.11 -2.67
C LEU A 55 -1.84 -27.40 -2.96
N ALA A 56 -1.52 -28.55 -3.56
CA ALA A 56 -0.16 -28.91 -3.92
C ALA A 56 0.45 -27.94 -4.95
N TYR A 57 -0.34 -27.52 -5.95
CA TYR A 57 0.06 -26.52 -6.93
C TYR A 57 0.39 -25.19 -6.24
N THR A 58 -0.54 -24.67 -5.45
CA THR A 58 -0.37 -23.39 -4.76
C THR A 58 0.80 -23.45 -3.80
N THR A 59 0.96 -24.56 -3.03
CA THR A 59 2.09 -24.72 -2.10
C THR A 59 3.44 -24.70 -2.84
N GLY A 60 3.53 -25.30 -4.02
CA GLY A 60 4.76 -25.29 -4.82
C GLY A 60 5.20 -23.86 -5.16
N TYR A 61 4.30 -23.03 -5.66
CA TYR A 61 4.58 -21.63 -5.96
C TYR A 61 4.81 -20.76 -4.72
N MET A 62 4.19 -21.11 -3.58
CA MET A 62 4.45 -20.42 -2.32
C MET A 62 5.90 -20.55 -1.87
N HIS A 63 6.56 -21.69 -2.12
CA HIS A 63 7.99 -21.83 -1.87
C HIS A 63 8.82 -20.87 -2.71
N GLU A 64 8.49 -20.71 -3.99
CA GLU A 64 9.18 -19.77 -4.89
C GLU A 64 9.00 -18.31 -4.43
N ILE A 65 7.80 -17.96 -3.95
CA ILE A 65 7.54 -16.64 -3.35
C ILE A 65 8.38 -16.42 -2.09
N VAL A 66 8.46 -17.43 -1.21
CA VAL A 66 9.26 -17.37 0.01
C VAL A 66 10.74 -17.15 -0.33
N ASP A 67 11.27 -17.93 -1.29
CA ASP A 67 12.66 -17.81 -1.71
C ASP A 67 12.96 -16.43 -2.31
N THR A 68 12.02 -15.89 -3.11
CA THR A 68 12.13 -14.56 -3.72
C THR A 68 12.14 -13.46 -2.66
N LEU A 69 11.27 -13.54 -1.67
CA LEU A 69 11.19 -12.53 -0.61
C LEU A 69 12.36 -12.63 0.38
N ASN A 70 12.81 -13.84 0.69
CA ASN A 70 14.00 -14.06 1.52
C ASN A 70 15.30 -13.59 0.87
N ALA A 71 15.33 -13.46 -0.46
CA ALA A 71 16.47 -12.91 -1.19
C ALA A 71 16.55 -11.37 -1.09
N LEU A 72 15.52 -10.70 -0.59
CA LEU A 72 15.55 -9.25 -0.37
C LEU A 72 16.49 -8.89 0.77
N PRO A 73 17.19 -7.75 0.69
CA PRO A 73 18.12 -7.34 1.72
C PRO A 73 17.42 -7.10 3.06
N GLY A 74 18.01 -7.61 4.13
CA GLY A 74 17.46 -7.48 5.48
C GLY A 74 16.21 -8.30 5.76
N ALA A 75 15.92 -9.32 4.94
CA ALA A 75 14.80 -10.23 5.17
C ALA A 75 14.96 -10.96 6.52
N GLY A 76 13.89 -10.97 7.29
CA GLY A 76 13.81 -11.62 8.60
C GLY A 76 12.88 -12.83 8.57
N PHE A 77 11.87 -12.83 9.44
CA PHE A 77 10.90 -13.91 9.53
C PHE A 77 9.81 -13.77 8.46
N MET A 78 9.47 -14.90 7.83
CA MET A 78 8.32 -14.99 6.94
C MET A 78 7.27 -15.96 7.48
N TRP A 79 6.00 -15.60 7.35
CA TRP A 79 4.85 -16.45 7.65
C TRP A 79 3.88 -16.44 6.46
N GLN A 80 3.13 -17.52 6.30
CA GLN A 80 2.16 -17.65 5.21
C GLN A 80 1.00 -18.56 5.56
N ILE A 81 -0.15 -18.28 4.96
CA ILE A 81 -1.34 -19.13 4.97
C ILE A 81 -1.63 -19.51 3.54
N VAL A 82 -1.73 -20.81 3.27
CA VAL A 82 -1.92 -21.37 1.92
C VAL A 82 -3.29 -22.00 1.82
N THR A 83 -4.01 -21.67 0.75
CA THR A 83 -5.27 -22.29 0.36
C THR A 83 -5.21 -22.70 -1.11
N PRO A 84 -6.09 -23.60 -1.61
CA PRO A 84 -6.11 -23.93 -3.04
C PRO A 84 -6.33 -22.70 -3.94
N GLN A 85 -7.11 -21.70 -3.50
CA GLN A 85 -7.43 -20.50 -4.26
C GLN A 85 -6.35 -19.42 -4.19
N GLY A 86 -5.30 -19.63 -3.39
CA GLY A 86 -4.22 -18.66 -3.20
C GLY A 86 -3.72 -18.64 -1.77
N GLY A 87 -3.41 -17.48 -1.26
CA GLY A 87 -2.89 -17.34 0.09
C GLY A 87 -2.60 -15.92 0.48
N PHE A 88 -2.10 -15.81 1.68
CA PHE A 88 -1.68 -14.56 2.26
C PHE A 88 -0.43 -14.80 3.11
N GLY A 89 0.52 -13.89 3.08
CA GLY A 89 1.73 -14.01 3.87
C GLY A 89 2.34 -12.66 4.19
N GLY A 90 3.36 -12.67 5.02
CA GLY A 90 4.10 -11.48 5.37
C GLY A 90 5.57 -11.76 5.62
N GLN A 91 6.43 -10.92 5.05
CA GLN A 91 7.87 -10.91 5.26
C GLN A 91 8.22 -9.74 6.17
N THR A 92 8.88 -10.02 7.28
CA THR A 92 9.45 -8.99 8.13
C THR A 92 10.88 -8.67 7.69
N PHE A 93 11.32 -7.47 8.00
CA PHE A 93 12.67 -6.99 7.73
C PHE A 93 13.33 -6.54 9.05
N VAL A 94 14.64 -6.36 9.02
CA VAL A 94 15.37 -5.75 10.14
C VAL A 94 14.81 -4.36 10.46
N ASP A 95 14.90 -3.97 11.72
CA ASP A 95 14.38 -2.70 12.22
C ASP A 95 14.87 -1.50 11.39
N PHE A 96 14.05 -0.47 11.28
CA PHE A 96 14.34 0.71 10.47
C PHE A 96 15.70 1.37 10.78
N ASP A 97 16.08 1.43 12.06
CA ASP A 97 17.33 2.02 12.53
C ASP A 97 18.59 1.18 12.21
N LYS A 98 18.40 -0.07 11.75
CA LYS A 98 19.48 -1.01 11.42
C LYS A 98 19.66 -1.25 9.92
N ARG A 99 19.01 -0.49 9.08
CA ARG A 99 19.04 -0.65 7.61
C ARG A 99 19.16 0.69 6.89
N GLU A 100 19.73 0.65 5.67
CA GLU A 100 19.95 1.85 4.84
C GLU A 100 18.87 2.05 3.76
N PHE A 101 17.85 1.19 3.74
CA PHE A 101 16.77 1.18 2.74
C PHE A 101 15.40 1.27 3.42
N SER A 102 14.42 1.82 2.72
CA SER A 102 13.03 1.85 3.15
C SER A 102 12.25 0.61 2.69
N VAL A 103 11.17 0.26 3.40
CA VAL A 103 10.28 -0.82 2.97
C VAL A 103 9.56 -0.47 1.67
N GLN A 104 9.34 0.81 1.40
CA GLN A 104 8.78 1.30 0.14
C GLN A 104 9.68 0.98 -1.06
N GLU A 105 11.00 1.11 -0.91
CA GLU A 105 11.97 0.71 -1.95
C GLU A 105 11.99 -0.81 -2.15
N LEU A 106 11.92 -1.57 -1.05
CA LEU A 106 11.83 -3.02 -1.11
C LEU A 106 10.52 -3.49 -1.76
N LEU A 107 9.41 -2.79 -1.53
CA LEU A 107 8.12 -3.09 -2.14
C LEU A 107 8.22 -3.05 -3.68
N GLN A 108 8.88 -2.05 -4.25
CA GLN A 108 9.07 -1.96 -5.69
C GLN A 108 9.91 -3.13 -6.24
N ARG A 109 10.95 -3.54 -5.51
CA ARG A 109 11.74 -4.73 -5.88
C ARG A 109 10.91 -6.00 -5.79
N ALA A 110 10.15 -6.16 -4.69
CA ALA A 110 9.24 -7.28 -4.52
C ALA A 110 8.23 -7.40 -5.67
N TYR A 111 7.65 -6.28 -6.12
CA TYR A 111 6.77 -6.25 -7.30
C TYR A 111 7.46 -6.77 -8.56
N MET A 112 8.69 -6.31 -8.83
CA MET A 112 9.44 -6.74 -10.02
C MET A 112 9.82 -8.22 -9.96
N ASP A 113 10.20 -8.72 -8.80
CA ASP A 113 10.68 -10.09 -8.66
C ASP A 113 9.53 -11.09 -8.56
N LEU A 114 8.47 -10.79 -7.81
CA LEU A 114 7.26 -11.61 -7.76
C LEU A 114 6.52 -11.63 -9.10
N GLY A 115 6.57 -10.55 -9.87
CA GLY A 115 5.99 -10.49 -11.21
C GLY A 115 6.61 -11.44 -12.23
N LYS A 116 7.79 -12.03 -11.94
CA LYS A 116 8.45 -13.04 -12.78
C LYS A 116 7.89 -14.45 -12.56
N ILE A 117 7.20 -14.67 -11.44
CA ILE A 117 6.61 -15.95 -11.09
C ILE A 117 5.37 -16.16 -11.96
N SER A 118 5.46 -17.14 -12.88
CA SER A 118 4.37 -17.46 -13.79
C SER A 118 3.51 -18.59 -13.20
N GLY A 119 2.21 -18.41 -13.13
CA GLY A 119 1.29 -19.47 -12.69
C GLY A 119 0.37 -19.08 -11.54
N LEU A 120 0.71 -18.02 -10.82
CA LEU A 120 -0.17 -17.34 -9.87
C LEU A 120 0.10 -15.83 -9.89
N LYS A 121 -0.75 -15.07 -9.24
CA LYS A 121 -0.55 -13.63 -9.07
C LYS A 121 -0.16 -13.36 -7.62
N ALA A 122 0.95 -12.69 -7.40
CA ALA A 122 1.40 -12.28 -6.08
C ALA A 122 1.48 -10.75 -6.03
N PHE A 123 0.75 -10.16 -5.10
CA PHE A 123 0.65 -8.71 -4.92
C PHE A 123 1.29 -8.33 -3.58
N PRO A 124 2.52 -7.81 -3.56
CA PRO A 124 3.11 -7.28 -2.35
C PRO A 124 2.43 -5.95 -1.97
N ILE A 125 2.04 -5.82 -0.72
CA ILE A 125 1.34 -4.66 -0.18
C ILE A 125 1.96 -4.22 1.15
N LEU A 126 1.84 -2.95 1.49
CA LEU A 126 2.10 -2.46 2.84
C LEU A 126 0.77 -2.42 3.60
N TYR A 127 0.83 -2.66 4.90
CA TYR A 127 -0.36 -2.45 5.72
C TYR A 127 -0.72 -0.97 5.75
N PRO A 128 -1.99 -0.62 5.52
CA PRO A 128 -2.44 0.74 5.71
C PRO A 128 -2.28 1.14 7.18
N ALA A 129 -1.95 2.41 7.43
CA ALA A 129 -1.80 2.95 8.78
C ALA A 129 -3.12 2.91 9.58
N LEU A 130 -4.26 2.89 8.89
CA LEU A 130 -5.59 2.76 9.47
C LEU A 130 -6.28 1.49 8.97
N PRO A 131 -7.09 0.82 9.80
CA PRO A 131 -7.86 -0.33 9.36
C PRO A 131 -8.83 0.10 8.25
N THR A 132 -8.62 -0.43 7.08
CA THR A 132 -9.47 -0.24 5.90
C THR A 132 -10.28 -1.51 5.62
N ALA A 133 -11.35 -1.38 4.84
CA ALA A 133 -12.20 -2.51 4.50
C ALA A 133 -11.57 -3.48 3.48
N GLY A 134 -10.45 -3.06 2.81
CA GLY A 134 -9.80 -3.81 1.75
C GLY A 134 -8.29 -3.85 1.87
N ASN A 135 -7.66 -4.66 1.02
CA ASN A 135 -6.20 -4.81 0.94
C ASN A 135 -5.55 -3.84 -0.04
N PHE A 136 -6.33 -3.15 -0.85
CA PHE A 136 -5.88 -2.23 -1.90
C PHE A 136 -6.50 -0.85 -1.69
N ASP A 137 -5.83 0.18 -2.17
CA ASP A 137 -6.29 1.57 -2.07
C ASP A 137 -7.62 1.81 -2.80
N VAL A 138 -7.86 1.05 -3.87
CA VAL A 138 -9.11 1.07 -4.62
C VAL A 138 -9.55 -0.36 -4.90
N GLU A 139 -10.69 -0.75 -4.34
CA GLU A 139 -11.36 -2.02 -4.63
C GLU A 139 -12.70 -1.77 -5.31
N LEU A 140 -12.87 -2.34 -6.49
CA LEU A 140 -14.09 -2.24 -7.28
C LEU A 140 -14.78 -3.59 -7.32
N VAL A 141 -15.98 -3.67 -6.75
CA VAL A 141 -16.81 -4.88 -6.79
C VAL A 141 -17.92 -4.68 -7.80
N VAL A 142 -17.91 -5.47 -8.89
CA VAL A 142 -18.95 -5.47 -9.90
C VAL A 142 -19.94 -6.59 -9.59
N LEU A 143 -21.16 -6.22 -9.26
CA LEU A 143 -22.25 -7.16 -8.95
C LEU A 143 -23.23 -7.24 -10.12
N SER A 144 -23.58 -8.45 -10.54
CA SER A 144 -24.64 -8.71 -11.51
C SER A 144 -25.30 -10.06 -11.23
N SER A 145 -26.54 -10.19 -11.68
CA SER A 145 -27.26 -11.47 -11.72
C SER A 145 -26.93 -12.29 -12.97
N ASP A 146 -26.18 -11.73 -13.91
CA ASP A 146 -25.79 -12.39 -15.16
C ASP A 146 -24.63 -13.36 -14.95
N SER A 147 -24.39 -14.20 -15.94
CA SER A 147 -23.28 -15.15 -15.91
C SER A 147 -21.92 -14.43 -15.97
N GLN A 148 -20.89 -15.02 -15.39
CA GLN A 148 -19.53 -14.48 -15.41
C GLN A 148 -19.01 -14.18 -16.83
N ALA A 149 -19.43 -14.97 -17.83
CA ALA A 149 -19.04 -14.75 -19.22
C ALA A 149 -19.57 -13.43 -19.80
N VAL A 150 -20.75 -12.99 -19.34
CA VAL A 150 -21.35 -11.72 -19.74
C VAL A 150 -20.70 -10.55 -19.00
N MET A 151 -20.34 -10.76 -17.74
CA MET A 151 -19.72 -9.70 -16.90
C MET A 151 -18.26 -9.41 -17.27
N LYS A 152 -17.51 -10.42 -17.71
CA LYS A 152 -16.08 -10.29 -17.98
C LYS A 152 -15.71 -9.10 -18.88
N PRO A 153 -16.34 -8.87 -20.05
CA PRO A 153 -16.00 -7.74 -20.92
C PRO A 153 -16.23 -6.37 -20.28
N TYR A 154 -17.19 -6.25 -19.37
CA TYR A 154 -17.40 -5.01 -18.61
C TYR A 154 -16.34 -4.80 -17.54
N ALA A 155 -15.95 -5.85 -16.82
CA ALA A 155 -14.87 -5.79 -15.86
C ALA A 155 -13.53 -5.44 -16.54
N ASP A 156 -13.25 -6.02 -17.72
CA ASP A 156 -12.04 -5.75 -18.50
C ASP A 156 -12.00 -4.29 -19.03
N GLN A 157 -13.14 -3.60 -19.13
CA GLN A 157 -13.20 -2.18 -19.49
C GLN A 157 -12.92 -1.25 -18.31
N LEU A 158 -13.21 -1.67 -17.10
CA LEU A 158 -12.99 -0.88 -15.88
C LEU A 158 -11.50 -0.90 -15.44
N VAL A 159 -10.73 -1.87 -15.89
CA VAL A 159 -9.29 -2.04 -15.56
C VAL A 159 -8.39 -1.27 -16.54
N LYS A 160 -8.95 -0.68 -17.61
CA LYS A 160 -8.21 0.13 -18.59
C LYS A 160 -8.21 1.60 -18.21
#